data_3835ff1f04e2a4f7719fdc3c8bfa5add
#
_entry.id   3835ff1f04e2a4f7719fdc3c8bfa5add
#
_cell.length_a   1.000
_cell.length_b   1.000
_cell.length_c   1.000
_cell.angle_alpha   90.00
_cell.angle_beta   90.00
_cell.angle_gamma   90.00
#
_symmetry.space_group_name_H-M   'P 1'
#
loop_
_entity.id
_entity.type
_entity.pdbx_description
1 polymer ?
#
loop_
_entity_poly.entity_id
_entity_poly.type
_entity_poly.pdbx_seq_one_letter_code
_entity_poly.pdbx_strand_id
1 'polypeptide(L)'
;NLVNNMDFTISGEGEFRKKDKTTEIGAIAISKYIFDEVQAGRQPTLWVRFDFVGEDAGTYIMGYFNTTSWSGDFGTSDISTFSGEWKVADADTVVFEVAPPALAFTTNLPTTKSVTAGSALNMSVVVEGGTAPYTYVWKKDGTVVSGQTTATFNKASAVSGDAGVYTCEVTDSSATPVKITSASCTVTIS
;
A
#
# COMPACT_ATOMS: atom_id res chain seq x y z
N ASN A 1 11.37 -29.82 14.00
CA ASN A 1 11.10 -30.04 12.58
C ASN A 1 9.69 -29.58 12.28
N LEU A 2 9.51 -28.33 11.99
CA LEU A 2 8.27 -27.78 11.46
C LEU A 2 8.22 -28.11 9.96
N VAL A 3 7.15 -28.75 9.61
CA VAL A 3 6.68 -29.25 8.34
C VAL A 3 7.13 -28.38 7.16
N ASN A 4 8.14 -28.84 6.43
CA ASN A 4 8.61 -28.27 5.17
C ASN A 4 7.71 -28.69 3.99
N ASN A 5 6.39 -28.71 4.21
CA ASN A 5 5.44 -29.12 3.18
C ASN A 5 4.29 -28.12 3.11
N MET A 6 4.56 -26.94 2.53
CA MET A 6 3.48 -26.08 2.06
C MET A 6 2.95 -26.65 0.75
N ASP A 7 1.89 -27.44 0.85
CA ASP A 7 1.16 -27.92 -0.31
C ASP A 7 -0.10 -27.07 -0.48
N PHE A 8 0.03 -25.95 -1.17
CA PHE A 8 -1.12 -25.16 -1.58
C PHE A 8 -1.05 -24.86 -3.08
N THR A 9 -2.21 -24.76 -3.68
CA THR A 9 -2.39 -24.42 -5.09
C THR A 9 -3.00 -23.03 -5.19
N ILE A 10 -2.45 -22.21 -6.07
CA ILE A 10 -3.05 -20.95 -6.47
C ILE A 10 -3.61 -21.14 -7.86
N SER A 11 -4.87 -20.78 -8.05
CA SER A 11 -5.50 -20.67 -9.37
C SER A 11 -5.82 -19.21 -9.64
N GLY A 12 -5.61 -18.77 -10.86
CA GLY A 12 -5.86 -17.39 -11.26
C GLY A 12 -6.19 -17.28 -12.73
N GLU A 13 -6.92 -16.22 -13.02
CA GLU A 13 -7.24 -15.77 -14.37
C GLU A 13 -6.78 -14.33 -14.51
N GLY A 14 -6.40 -13.94 -15.71
CA GLY A 14 -5.94 -12.58 -15.94
C GLY A 14 -5.88 -12.22 -17.41
N GLU A 15 -5.39 -11.03 -17.66
CA GLU A 15 -5.22 -10.47 -18.99
C GLU A 15 -3.77 -10.09 -19.23
N PHE A 16 -3.24 -10.43 -20.39
CA PHE A 16 -1.94 -9.97 -20.84
C PHE A 16 -2.09 -9.03 -22.04
N ARG A 17 -1.25 -8.02 -22.08
CA ARG A 17 -1.07 -7.23 -23.29
C ARG A 17 -0.14 -7.96 -24.26
N LYS A 18 -0.45 -7.92 -25.57
CA LYS A 18 0.36 -8.57 -26.61
C LYS A 18 1.77 -7.97 -26.77
N LYS A 19 1.97 -6.73 -26.39
CA LYS A 19 3.27 -6.07 -26.50
C LYS A 19 4.02 -6.17 -25.18
N ASP A 20 5.17 -6.84 -25.22
CA ASP A 20 6.13 -6.81 -24.13
C ASP A 20 6.66 -5.38 -23.97
N LYS A 21 6.61 -4.86 -22.75
CA LYS A 21 7.47 -3.76 -22.38
C LYS A 21 8.86 -4.30 -22.10
N THR A 22 9.88 -3.46 -22.16
CA THR A 22 11.29 -3.83 -21.94
C THR A 22 11.55 -4.48 -20.57
N THR A 23 10.59 -4.44 -19.65
CA THR A 23 10.69 -4.95 -18.28
C THR A 23 9.65 -6.01 -17.91
N GLU A 24 8.78 -6.38 -18.85
CA GLU A 24 7.68 -7.33 -18.61
C GLU A 24 7.75 -8.48 -19.62
N ILE A 25 7.53 -9.70 -19.16
CA ILE A 25 7.46 -10.88 -20.03
C ILE A 25 6.01 -11.05 -20.47
N GLY A 26 5.77 -11.05 -21.78
CA GLY A 26 4.43 -11.20 -22.33
C GLY A 26 3.92 -12.65 -22.31
N ALA A 27 2.62 -12.81 -22.48
CA ALA A 27 1.92 -14.10 -22.47
C ALA A 27 2.51 -15.12 -23.46
N ILE A 28 2.93 -14.68 -24.65
CA ILE A 28 3.50 -15.55 -25.68
C ILE A 28 4.84 -16.13 -25.21
N ALA A 29 5.69 -15.30 -24.57
CA ALA A 29 6.98 -15.76 -24.06
C ALA A 29 6.81 -16.77 -22.91
N ILE A 30 5.87 -16.53 -22.00
CA ILE A 30 5.53 -17.47 -20.92
C ILE A 30 4.98 -18.78 -21.48
N SER A 31 4.02 -18.70 -22.40
CA SER A 31 3.44 -19.90 -23.02
C SER A 31 4.49 -20.72 -23.77
N LYS A 32 5.40 -20.03 -24.50
CA LYS A 32 6.50 -20.72 -25.17
C LYS A 32 7.44 -21.40 -24.18
N TYR A 33 7.81 -20.71 -23.09
CA TYR A 33 8.65 -21.30 -22.05
C TYR A 33 8.00 -22.56 -21.45
N ILE A 34 6.72 -22.48 -21.07
CA ILE A 34 5.99 -23.61 -20.50
C ILE A 34 5.97 -24.78 -21.49
N PHE A 35 5.69 -24.50 -22.77
CA PHE A 35 5.68 -25.51 -23.83
C PHE A 35 7.04 -26.18 -24.02
N ASP A 36 8.12 -25.40 -24.07
CA ASP A 36 9.49 -25.88 -24.25
C ASP A 36 9.91 -26.77 -23.05
N GLU A 37 9.58 -26.40 -21.81
CA GLU A 37 9.89 -27.20 -20.63
C GLU A 37 9.13 -28.54 -20.62
N VAL A 38 7.84 -28.51 -20.94
CA VAL A 38 7.02 -29.73 -21.03
C VAL A 38 7.53 -30.66 -22.15
N GLN A 39 7.89 -30.13 -23.30
CA GLN A 39 8.49 -30.90 -24.40
C GLN A 39 9.83 -31.55 -24.00
N ALA A 40 10.59 -30.87 -23.16
CA ALA A 40 11.86 -31.36 -22.64
C ALA A 40 11.69 -32.33 -21.44
N GLY A 41 10.45 -32.63 -21.05
CA GLY A 41 10.14 -33.48 -19.89
C GLY A 41 10.51 -32.83 -18.55
N ARG A 42 10.60 -31.50 -18.50
CA ARG A 42 10.87 -30.76 -17.28
C ARG A 42 9.60 -30.07 -16.76
N GLN A 43 9.55 -29.85 -15.45
CA GLN A 43 8.47 -29.12 -14.82
C GLN A 43 8.67 -27.60 -15.04
N PRO A 44 7.73 -26.89 -15.68
CA PRO A 44 7.81 -25.44 -15.81
C PRO A 44 7.75 -24.78 -14.43
N THR A 45 8.80 -24.04 -14.08
CA THR A 45 8.90 -23.32 -12.81
C THR A 45 9.06 -21.83 -13.09
N LEU A 46 8.21 -21.03 -12.51
CA LEU A 46 8.21 -19.58 -12.68
C LEU A 46 8.36 -18.87 -11.33
N TRP A 47 9.09 -17.75 -11.31
CA TRP A 47 9.00 -16.80 -10.23
C TRP A 47 7.74 -15.98 -10.44
N VAL A 48 6.77 -16.09 -9.56
CA VAL A 48 5.47 -15.44 -9.70
C VAL A 48 5.16 -14.61 -8.44
N ARG A 49 4.47 -13.51 -8.65
CA ARG A 49 3.86 -12.72 -7.61
C ARG A 49 2.35 -12.67 -7.85
N PHE A 50 1.60 -13.00 -6.82
CA PHE A 50 0.14 -12.89 -6.79
C PHE A 50 -0.22 -11.76 -5.84
N ASP A 51 -0.82 -10.71 -6.37
CA ASP A 51 -1.29 -9.57 -5.59
C ASP A 51 -2.77 -9.76 -5.27
N PHE A 52 -3.14 -9.57 -4.01
CA PHE A 52 -4.53 -9.55 -3.58
C PHE A 52 -5.17 -8.21 -3.94
N VAL A 53 -6.47 -8.24 -4.20
CA VAL A 53 -7.25 -7.06 -4.59
C VAL A 53 -8.34 -6.76 -3.55
N GLY A 54 -8.94 -5.58 -3.62
CA GLY A 54 -9.99 -5.16 -2.70
C GLY A 54 -9.43 -4.71 -1.35
N GLU A 55 -10.01 -5.21 -0.27
CA GLU A 55 -9.61 -4.83 1.10
C GLU A 55 -8.20 -5.28 1.46
N ASP A 56 -7.70 -6.34 0.81
CA ASP A 56 -6.36 -6.89 0.99
C ASP A 56 -5.34 -6.31 0.00
N ALA A 57 -5.68 -5.25 -0.73
CA ALA A 57 -4.80 -4.64 -1.72
C ALA A 57 -3.44 -4.25 -1.12
N GLY A 58 -2.36 -4.66 -1.80
CA GLY A 58 -0.99 -4.51 -1.30
C GLY A 58 -0.45 -5.73 -0.56
N THR A 59 -1.31 -6.66 -0.13
CA THR A 59 -0.92 -7.99 0.30
C THR A 59 -0.54 -8.81 -0.94
N TYR A 60 0.52 -9.59 -0.85
CA TYR A 60 0.94 -10.46 -1.94
C TYR A 60 1.62 -11.74 -1.44
N ILE A 61 1.65 -12.72 -2.31
CA ILE A 61 2.49 -13.91 -2.18
C ILE A 61 3.40 -14.00 -3.40
N MET A 62 4.66 -14.30 -3.21
CA MET A 62 5.60 -14.50 -4.32
C MET A 62 6.59 -15.61 -4.00
N GLY A 63 7.16 -16.19 -5.04
CA GLY A 63 8.14 -17.26 -4.91
C GLY A 63 8.29 -18.05 -6.22
N TYR A 64 8.99 -19.17 -6.13
CA TYR A 64 9.05 -20.13 -7.22
C TYR A 64 7.86 -21.09 -7.17
N PHE A 65 7.11 -21.14 -8.25
CA PHE A 65 5.92 -21.98 -8.41
C PHE A 65 6.05 -22.86 -9.66
N ASN A 66 5.66 -24.12 -9.52
CA ASN A 66 5.47 -25.04 -10.63
C ASN A 66 4.12 -24.76 -11.28
N THR A 67 4.12 -24.53 -12.59
CA THR A 67 2.88 -24.41 -13.36
C THR A 67 2.29 -25.80 -13.58
N THR A 68 1.12 -26.06 -13.02
CA THR A 68 0.43 -27.36 -13.13
C THR A 68 -0.63 -27.37 -14.22
N SER A 69 -1.22 -26.21 -14.51
CA SER A 69 -2.06 -26.02 -15.70
C SER A 69 -1.82 -24.62 -16.28
N TRP A 70 -2.01 -24.50 -17.57
CA TRP A 70 -1.93 -23.24 -18.30
C TRP A 70 -2.82 -23.28 -19.52
N SER A 71 -3.70 -22.31 -19.65
CA SER A 71 -4.49 -22.09 -20.86
C SER A 71 -4.55 -20.59 -21.15
N GLY A 72 -4.63 -20.24 -22.43
CA GLY A 72 -4.71 -18.87 -22.86
C GLY A 72 -5.51 -18.74 -24.14
N ASP A 73 -6.28 -17.67 -24.27
CA ASP A 73 -6.91 -17.25 -25.52
C ASP A 73 -6.10 -16.11 -26.13
N PHE A 74 -5.43 -16.42 -27.23
CA PHE A 74 -4.57 -15.50 -27.99
C PHE A 74 -5.32 -14.95 -29.19
N GLY A 75 -6.50 -14.37 -28.98
CA GLY A 75 -7.31 -13.75 -30.02
C GLY A 75 -6.59 -12.65 -30.81
N THR A 76 -7.29 -12.03 -31.76
CA THR A 76 -6.74 -10.96 -32.60
C THR A 76 -6.66 -9.60 -31.91
N SER A 77 -7.24 -9.46 -30.72
CA SER A 77 -7.21 -8.23 -29.92
C SER A 77 -5.85 -8.01 -29.26
N ASP A 78 -5.58 -6.80 -28.76
CA ASP A 78 -4.36 -6.46 -28.02
C ASP A 78 -4.33 -7.04 -26.61
N ILE A 79 -5.42 -7.64 -26.16
CA ILE A 79 -5.57 -8.26 -24.86
C ILE A 79 -5.76 -9.76 -25.07
N SER A 80 -5.00 -10.56 -24.33
CA SER A 80 -5.14 -12.02 -24.27
C SER A 80 -5.51 -12.41 -22.85
N THR A 81 -6.47 -13.30 -22.69
CA THR A 81 -6.83 -13.86 -21.38
C THR A 81 -6.03 -15.13 -21.12
N PHE A 82 -5.77 -15.40 -19.87
CA PHE A 82 -5.13 -16.64 -19.44
C PHE A 82 -5.82 -17.17 -18.17
N SER A 83 -5.70 -18.46 -17.99
CA SER A 83 -5.93 -19.09 -16.70
C SER A 83 -4.81 -20.10 -16.40
N GLY A 84 -4.48 -20.27 -15.15
CA GLY A 84 -3.43 -21.18 -14.74
C GLY A 84 -3.56 -21.62 -13.30
N GLU A 85 -2.89 -22.71 -12.99
CA GLU A 85 -2.72 -23.21 -11.63
C GLU A 85 -1.24 -23.35 -11.33
N TRP A 86 -0.87 -22.96 -10.11
CA TRP A 86 0.50 -22.98 -9.64
C TRP A 86 0.59 -23.66 -8.28
N LYS A 87 1.57 -24.52 -8.13
CA LYS A 87 1.93 -25.10 -6.84
C LYS A 87 3.29 -24.62 -6.40
N VAL A 88 3.49 -24.46 -5.11
CA VAL A 88 4.80 -24.11 -4.56
C VAL A 88 5.85 -25.10 -5.07
N ALA A 89 6.90 -24.59 -5.70
CA ALA A 89 8.05 -25.38 -6.17
C ALA A 89 9.10 -25.52 -5.07
N ASP A 90 9.33 -24.44 -4.32
CA ASP A 90 10.30 -24.35 -3.25
C ASP A 90 9.76 -23.46 -2.13
N ALA A 91 9.39 -24.09 -1.01
CA ALA A 91 8.77 -23.42 0.12
C ALA A 91 9.70 -22.36 0.77
N ASP A 92 11.02 -22.56 0.68
CA ASP A 92 11.99 -21.62 1.25
C ASP A 92 12.06 -20.28 0.46
N THR A 93 11.52 -20.28 -0.76
CA THR A 93 11.46 -19.06 -1.60
C THR A 93 10.15 -18.30 -1.49
N VAL A 94 9.14 -18.90 -0.84
CA VAL A 94 7.81 -18.27 -0.75
C VAL A 94 7.82 -17.18 0.31
N VAL A 95 7.48 -15.98 -0.13
CA VAL A 95 7.27 -14.80 0.73
C VAL A 95 5.80 -14.45 0.71
N PHE A 96 5.22 -14.31 1.89
CA PHE A 96 3.86 -13.80 2.09
C PHE A 96 3.97 -12.47 2.83
N GLU A 97 3.63 -11.40 2.15
CA GLU A 97 3.64 -10.04 2.70
C GLU A 97 2.20 -9.54 2.85
N VAL A 98 1.85 -9.15 4.06
CA VAL A 98 0.54 -8.55 4.36
C VAL A 98 0.65 -7.05 4.21
N ALA A 99 -0.27 -6.45 3.45
CA ALA A 99 -0.35 -5.01 3.38
C ALA A 99 -0.51 -4.40 4.78
N PRO A 100 0.23 -3.34 5.11
CA PRO A 100 -0.04 -2.62 6.33
C PRO A 100 -1.47 -2.07 6.31
N PRO A 101 -2.16 -1.99 7.46
CA PRO A 101 -3.46 -1.35 7.53
C PRO A 101 -3.43 0.06 6.92
N ALA A 102 -4.53 0.49 6.35
CA ALA A 102 -4.62 1.83 5.76
C ALA A 102 -4.29 2.91 6.80
N LEU A 103 -3.54 3.95 6.37
CA LEU A 103 -3.24 5.09 7.24
C LEU A 103 -4.53 5.78 7.67
N ALA A 104 -4.77 5.90 8.96
CA ALA A 104 -5.98 6.49 9.54
C ALA A 104 -5.71 7.25 10.84
N PHE A 105 -6.55 8.25 11.16
CA PHE A 105 -6.51 8.90 12.47
C PHE A 105 -7.26 8.06 13.50
N THR A 106 -6.58 7.67 14.57
CA THR A 106 -7.19 7.09 15.79
C THR A 106 -7.58 8.17 16.78
N THR A 107 -6.85 9.29 16.80
CA THR A 107 -7.24 10.48 17.53
C THR A 107 -7.20 11.68 16.58
N ASN A 108 -8.35 12.31 16.40
CA ASN A 108 -8.50 13.47 15.54
C ASN A 108 -8.54 14.78 16.33
N LEU A 109 -8.45 15.92 15.65
CA LEU A 109 -8.61 17.21 16.30
C LEU A 109 -10.07 17.39 16.78
N PRO A 110 -10.29 18.08 17.93
CA PRO A 110 -11.62 18.48 18.33
C PRO A 110 -12.18 19.52 17.35
N THR A 111 -13.48 19.60 17.23
CA THR A 111 -14.14 20.58 16.36
C THR A 111 -13.84 22.03 16.76
N THR A 112 -13.70 22.29 18.07
CA THR A 112 -13.43 23.62 18.62
C THR A 112 -12.44 23.55 19.78
N LYS A 113 -11.68 24.62 19.98
CA LYS A 113 -10.78 24.80 21.13
C LYS A 113 -10.71 26.26 21.53
N SER A 114 -11.07 26.57 22.78
CA SER A 114 -10.92 27.89 23.35
C SER A 114 -9.67 27.97 24.23
N VAL A 115 -8.88 29.02 24.08
CA VAL A 115 -7.64 29.26 24.83
C VAL A 115 -7.60 30.71 25.29
N THR A 116 -7.24 30.96 26.54
CA THR A 116 -7.02 32.32 27.03
C THR A 116 -5.70 32.86 26.52
N ALA A 117 -5.67 34.12 26.10
CA ALA A 117 -4.45 34.80 25.65
C ALA A 117 -3.33 34.66 26.72
N GLY A 118 -2.12 34.35 26.27
CA GLY A 118 -0.98 34.06 27.16
C GLY A 118 -0.86 32.60 27.61
N SER A 119 -1.92 31.78 27.50
CA SER A 119 -1.88 30.35 27.81
C SER A 119 -1.36 29.52 26.64
N ALA A 120 -0.96 28.29 26.90
CA ALA A 120 -0.46 27.38 25.87
C ALA A 120 -1.59 26.88 24.95
N LEU A 121 -1.36 26.95 23.65
CA LEU A 121 -2.19 26.31 22.62
C LEU A 121 -1.53 24.98 22.23
N ASN A 122 -2.08 23.87 22.70
CA ASN A 122 -1.62 22.53 22.40
C ASN A 122 -2.73 21.74 21.71
N MET A 123 -2.39 21.05 20.62
CA MET A 123 -3.27 20.12 19.90
C MET A 123 -2.46 18.90 19.50
N SER A 124 -3.08 17.75 19.39
CA SER A 124 -2.41 16.52 18.98
C SER A 124 -3.32 15.66 18.11
N VAL A 125 -2.69 14.88 17.26
CA VAL A 125 -3.32 13.82 16.47
C VAL A 125 -2.59 12.51 16.73
N VAL A 126 -3.28 11.39 16.58
CA VAL A 126 -2.67 10.06 16.59
C VAL A 126 -3.12 9.35 15.33
N VAL A 127 -2.19 8.70 14.65
CA VAL A 127 -2.44 7.89 13.46
C VAL A 127 -1.97 6.46 13.68
N GLU A 128 -2.59 5.55 12.97
CA GLU A 128 -2.16 4.15 12.86
C GLU A 128 -2.22 3.70 11.39
N GLY A 129 -1.64 2.54 11.09
CA GLY A 129 -1.55 2.02 9.73
C GLY A 129 -0.57 2.79 8.85
N GLY A 130 -0.59 2.52 7.55
CA GLY A 130 0.41 3.01 6.63
C GLY A 130 1.83 2.53 6.97
N THR A 131 2.83 3.20 6.42
CA THR A 131 4.25 2.88 6.64
C THR A 131 4.95 4.02 7.39
N ALA A 132 5.45 3.73 8.59
CA ALA A 132 6.28 4.70 9.33
C ALA A 132 7.68 4.86 8.66
N PRO A 133 8.37 6.01 8.86
CA PRO A 133 7.96 7.16 9.68
C PRO A 133 6.92 8.04 9.02
N TYR A 134 6.14 8.76 9.84
CA TYR A 134 5.15 9.72 9.34
C TYR A 134 5.73 11.14 9.35
N THR A 135 5.27 11.95 8.39
CA THR A 135 5.54 13.39 8.35
C THR A 135 4.26 14.16 8.63
N TYR A 136 4.38 15.27 9.37
CA TYR A 136 3.27 16.08 9.84
C TYR A 136 3.40 17.51 9.31
N VAL A 137 2.32 18.05 8.78
CA VAL A 137 2.23 19.42 8.31
C VAL A 137 0.99 20.09 8.92
N TRP A 138 1.21 20.99 9.87
CA TRP A 138 0.14 21.78 10.47
C TRP A 138 -0.18 22.99 9.63
N LYS A 139 -1.46 23.25 9.47
CA LYS A 139 -1.97 24.41 8.72
C LYS A 139 -2.94 25.19 9.59
N LYS A 140 -2.87 26.52 9.45
CA LYS A 140 -3.84 27.46 9.99
C LYS A 140 -4.47 28.21 8.81
N ASP A 141 -5.78 28.21 8.72
CA ASP A 141 -6.54 28.84 7.63
C ASP A 141 -5.99 28.44 6.24
N GLY A 142 -5.59 27.16 6.10
CA GLY A 142 -5.00 26.59 4.88
C GLY A 142 -3.50 26.89 4.69
N THR A 143 -2.90 27.78 5.49
CA THR A 143 -1.48 28.16 5.38
C THR A 143 -0.62 27.32 6.33
N VAL A 144 0.52 26.82 5.85
CA VAL A 144 1.45 26.00 6.63
C VAL A 144 2.00 26.81 7.82
N VAL A 145 1.95 26.19 9.01
CA VAL A 145 2.58 26.75 10.22
C VAL A 145 3.99 26.21 10.33
N SER A 146 4.96 27.08 10.16
CA SER A 146 6.39 26.73 10.19
C SER A 146 6.82 26.21 11.56
N GLY A 147 7.71 25.21 11.59
CA GLY A 147 8.28 24.65 12.83
C GLY A 147 7.37 23.67 13.57
N GLN A 148 6.16 23.38 13.08
CA GLN A 148 5.26 22.37 13.64
C GLN A 148 5.29 21.13 12.75
N THR A 149 6.20 20.19 13.05
CA THR A 149 6.48 19.01 12.20
C THR A 149 6.27 17.69 12.91
N THR A 150 5.61 17.70 14.07
CA THR A 150 5.32 16.51 14.88
C THR A 150 3.82 16.27 15.00
N ALA A 151 3.42 15.12 15.54
CA ALA A 151 2.02 14.81 15.85
C ALA A 151 1.36 15.79 16.84
N THR A 152 2.16 16.61 17.50
CA THR A 152 1.67 17.61 18.47
C THR A 152 2.01 19.02 17.97
N PHE A 153 0.98 19.86 17.88
CA PHE A 153 1.13 21.29 17.74
C PHE A 153 1.32 21.92 19.13
N ASN A 154 2.34 22.72 19.30
CA ASN A 154 2.63 23.36 20.57
C ASN A 154 3.02 24.83 20.37
N LYS A 155 2.26 25.73 21.00
CA LYS A 155 2.59 27.14 21.13
C LYS A 155 2.45 27.56 22.58
N ALA A 156 3.56 27.90 23.21
CA ALA A 156 3.63 28.15 24.66
C ALA A 156 2.75 29.32 25.14
N SER A 157 2.55 30.33 24.31
CA SER A 157 1.75 31.52 24.63
C SER A 157 0.92 31.93 23.42
N ALA A 158 -0.38 31.73 23.52
CA ALA A 158 -1.33 32.09 22.48
C ALA A 158 -1.62 33.59 22.48
N VAL A 159 -1.75 34.16 21.28
CA VAL A 159 -2.13 35.55 21.07
C VAL A 159 -3.39 35.61 20.18
N SER A 160 -4.08 36.75 20.15
CA SER A 160 -5.33 36.92 19.37
C SER A 160 -5.18 36.48 17.91
N GLY A 161 -4.00 36.72 17.31
CA GLY A 161 -3.69 36.27 15.94
C GLY A 161 -3.60 34.76 15.75
N ASP A 162 -3.64 33.95 16.80
CA ASP A 162 -3.66 32.48 16.71
C ASP A 162 -5.08 31.92 16.56
N ALA A 163 -6.11 32.71 16.70
CA ALA A 163 -7.46 32.31 16.36
C ALA A 163 -7.54 31.96 14.86
N GLY A 164 -8.28 30.90 14.53
CA GLY A 164 -8.40 30.41 13.14
C GLY A 164 -8.74 28.93 13.08
N VAL A 165 -8.78 28.39 11.88
CA VAL A 165 -9.09 26.97 11.61
C VAL A 165 -7.79 26.19 11.40
N TYR A 166 -7.58 25.18 12.22
CA TYR A 166 -6.39 24.34 12.19
C TYR A 166 -6.70 22.95 11.61
N THR A 167 -5.76 22.45 10.83
CA THR A 167 -5.73 21.06 10.34
C THR A 167 -4.31 20.50 10.40
N CYS A 168 -4.19 19.18 10.44
CA CYS A 168 -2.92 18.47 10.35
C CYS A 168 -2.97 17.51 9.16
N GLU A 169 -2.05 17.65 8.20
CA GLU A 169 -1.81 16.66 7.16
C GLU A 169 -0.75 15.68 7.66
N VAL A 170 -1.00 14.39 7.48
CA VAL A 170 -0.06 13.32 7.80
C VAL A 170 0.21 12.52 6.54
N THR A 171 1.48 12.28 6.25
CA THR A 171 1.92 11.50 5.10
C THR A 171 2.81 10.36 5.60
N ASP A 172 2.58 9.15 5.13
CA ASP A 172 3.40 7.99 5.42
C ASP A 172 4.65 7.92 4.50
N SER A 173 5.53 6.94 4.76
CA SER A 173 6.78 6.73 4.00
C SER A 173 6.71 5.52 3.06
N SER A 174 5.52 5.08 2.67
CA SER A 174 5.36 4.01 1.69
C SER A 174 5.94 4.40 0.32
N ALA A 175 6.22 3.40 -0.53
CA ALA A 175 6.74 3.64 -1.89
C ALA A 175 5.81 4.54 -2.73
N THR A 176 4.50 4.50 -2.44
CA THR A 176 3.51 5.45 -2.94
C THR A 176 2.90 6.17 -1.73
N PRO A 177 3.48 7.30 -1.29
CA PRO A 177 3.10 7.94 -0.04
C PRO A 177 1.61 8.27 0.03
N VAL A 178 0.96 7.81 1.09
CA VAL A 178 -0.45 8.09 1.38
C VAL A 178 -0.53 9.31 2.28
N LYS A 179 -1.40 10.26 1.91
CA LYS A 179 -1.66 11.48 2.68
C LYS A 179 -3.09 11.51 3.17
N ILE A 180 -3.26 11.80 4.47
CA ILE A 180 -4.56 12.04 5.10
C ILE A 180 -4.57 13.39 5.80
N THR A 181 -5.75 13.97 5.95
CA THR A 181 -5.95 15.27 6.62
C THR A 181 -6.88 15.10 7.80
N SER A 182 -6.54 15.68 8.92
CA SER A 182 -7.37 15.65 10.14
C SER A 182 -8.70 16.38 9.96
N ALA A 183 -9.62 16.16 10.89
CA ALA A 183 -10.76 17.05 11.10
C ALA A 183 -10.26 18.48 11.37
N SER A 184 -11.08 19.47 11.03
CA SER A 184 -10.79 20.89 11.30
C SER A 184 -11.07 21.22 12.76
N CYS A 185 -10.18 22.01 13.38
CA CYS A 185 -10.38 22.57 14.71
C CYS A 185 -10.47 24.10 14.64
N THR A 186 -11.61 24.68 15.03
CA THR A 186 -11.74 26.12 15.17
C THR A 186 -11.20 26.57 16.53
N VAL A 187 -10.08 27.31 16.50
CA VAL A 187 -9.45 27.87 17.70
C VAL A 187 -9.94 29.29 17.94
N THR A 188 -10.39 29.56 19.15
CA THR A 188 -10.76 30.91 19.62
C THR A 188 -9.84 31.33 20.75
N ILE A 189 -9.44 32.62 20.75
CA ILE A 189 -8.61 33.20 21.81
C ILE A 189 -9.42 34.25 22.55
N SER A 190 -9.52 34.11 23.87
CA SER A 190 -10.26 35.00 24.79
C SER A 190 -9.32 35.76 25.72
#